data_f442c918d6b7d913482e67f3f31cab24
#
_entry.id   f442c918d6b7d913482e67f3f31cab24
#
_cell.length_a   1.000
_cell.length_b   1.000
_cell.length_c   1.000
_cell.angle_alpha   90.00
_cell.angle_beta   90.00
_cell.angle_gamma   90.00
#
_symmetry.space_group_name_H-M   'P 1'
#
loop_
_entity.id
_entity.type
_entity.pdbx_description
1 polymer ?
#
loop_
_entity_poly.entity_id
_entity_poly.type
_entity_poly.pdbx_seq_one_letter_code
_entity_poly.pdbx_strand_id
1 'polypeptide(L)'
;MNEIDLLMQHNLDKNKFNEIIEKIELSTEELNKQLDQDLALFKQLEFEKKMESTLQKAEELAKEQKQLADESLQKNTDSKQQLEKQQDLKKEFEQLMDDVKALEQLNQTLEEPYKLPDTKELEQAIKNKMNEAESQLQKNNKSKSADSQKEAAEKMEEMSEQLESSFEKEQEQNLQEDIQTIRQILDNIIRISFQQEDLMNRLSKTGTQDP
;
A
#
# COMPACT_ATOMS: atom_id res chain seq x y z
N MET A 1 -17.80 -62.91 -22.37
CA MET A 1 -17.23 -61.56 -22.22
C MET A 1 -15.76 -61.72 -22.56
N ASN A 2 -15.33 -61.20 -23.70
CA ASN A 2 -13.97 -61.46 -24.23
C ASN A 2 -12.94 -60.58 -23.48
N GLU A 3 -11.74 -61.11 -23.32
CA GLU A 3 -10.59 -60.40 -22.69
C GLU A 3 -10.33 -59.00 -23.28
N ILE A 4 -10.69 -58.84 -24.56
CA ILE A 4 -10.65 -57.56 -25.28
C ILE A 4 -11.66 -56.54 -24.76
N ASP A 5 -12.87 -56.98 -24.37
CA ASP A 5 -13.90 -56.09 -23.82
C ASP A 5 -13.50 -55.57 -22.43
N LEU A 6 -12.84 -56.39 -21.61
CA LEU A 6 -12.27 -55.99 -20.31
C LEU A 6 -11.12 -55.02 -20.45
N LEU A 7 -10.24 -55.22 -21.44
CA LEU A 7 -9.12 -54.30 -21.73
C LEU A 7 -9.60 -52.96 -22.27
N MET A 8 -10.63 -52.94 -23.12
CA MET A 8 -11.24 -51.69 -23.60
C MET A 8 -11.93 -50.91 -22.49
N GLN A 9 -12.66 -51.60 -21.59
CA GLN A 9 -13.28 -50.97 -20.43
C GLN A 9 -12.25 -50.39 -19.46
N HIS A 10 -11.16 -51.10 -19.22
CA HIS A 10 -10.05 -50.62 -18.39
C HIS A 10 -9.32 -49.41 -18.99
N ASN A 11 -9.14 -49.36 -20.30
CA ASN A 11 -8.57 -48.20 -20.99
C ASN A 11 -9.52 -46.98 -21.01
N LEU A 12 -10.82 -47.20 -21.15
CA LEU A 12 -11.85 -46.15 -21.06
C LEU A 12 -11.90 -45.53 -19.65
N ASP A 13 -11.80 -46.36 -18.61
CA ASP A 13 -11.77 -45.88 -17.22
C ASP A 13 -10.48 -45.12 -16.91
N LYS A 14 -9.35 -45.56 -17.47
CA LYS A 14 -8.06 -44.85 -17.32
C LYS A 14 -8.06 -43.51 -18.02
N ASN A 15 -8.63 -43.39 -19.22
CA ASN A 15 -8.76 -42.13 -19.93
C ASN A 15 -9.67 -41.15 -19.21
N LYS A 16 -10.81 -41.59 -18.71
CA LYS A 16 -11.72 -40.78 -17.86
C LYS A 16 -11.06 -40.32 -16.57
N PHE A 17 -10.26 -41.19 -15.96
CA PHE A 17 -9.52 -40.87 -14.75
C PHE A 17 -8.48 -39.80 -15.03
N ASN A 18 -7.73 -39.90 -16.14
CA ASN A 18 -6.75 -38.88 -16.56
C ASN A 18 -7.44 -37.55 -16.88
N GLU A 19 -8.59 -37.51 -17.57
CA GLU A 19 -9.36 -36.31 -17.82
C GLU A 19 -9.85 -35.64 -16.52
N ILE A 20 -10.20 -36.42 -15.51
CA ILE A 20 -10.60 -35.88 -14.20
C ILE A 20 -9.38 -35.29 -13.48
N ILE A 21 -8.22 -35.94 -13.54
CA ILE A 21 -6.98 -35.44 -12.95
C ILE A 21 -6.59 -34.13 -13.62
N GLU A 22 -6.57 -34.05 -14.97
CA GLU A 22 -6.26 -32.80 -15.68
C GLU A 22 -7.21 -31.66 -15.31
N LYS A 23 -8.52 -31.94 -15.16
CA LYS A 23 -9.48 -30.93 -14.71
C LYS A 23 -9.25 -30.48 -13.27
N ILE A 24 -8.84 -31.37 -12.38
CA ILE A 24 -8.50 -31.05 -10.99
C ILE A 24 -7.22 -30.22 -10.94
N GLU A 25 -6.21 -30.56 -11.73
CA GLU A 25 -4.96 -29.82 -11.80
C GLU A 25 -5.18 -28.39 -12.32
N LEU A 26 -5.93 -28.21 -13.43
CA LEU A 26 -6.32 -26.90 -13.96
C LEU A 26 -7.10 -26.07 -12.92
N SER A 27 -8.07 -26.68 -12.25
CA SER A 27 -8.85 -26.02 -11.19
C SER A 27 -7.99 -25.62 -9.99
N THR A 28 -6.96 -26.41 -9.66
CA THR A 28 -6.02 -26.10 -8.58
C THR A 28 -5.09 -24.94 -8.95
N GLU A 29 -4.63 -24.88 -10.19
CA GLU A 29 -3.82 -23.77 -10.69
C GLU A 29 -4.60 -22.45 -10.72
N GLU A 30 -5.85 -22.49 -11.19
CA GLU A 30 -6.74 -21.33 -11.18
C GLU A 30 -7.01 -20.84 -9.75
N LEU A 31 -7.25 -21.76 -8.81
CA LEU A 31 -7.47 -21.43 -7.40
C LEU A 31 -6.22 -20.81 -6.77
N ASN A 32 -5.04 -21.36 -7.04
CA ASN A 32 -3.78 -20.80 -6.55
C ASN A 32 -3.55 -19.38 -7.09
N LYS A 33 -3.79 -19.16 -8.39
CA LYS A 33 -3.69 -17.84 -8.99
C LYS A 33 -4.65 -16.83 -8.35
N GLN A 34 -5.89 -17.24 -8.10
CA GLN A 34 -6.86 -16.40 -7.40
C GLN A 34 -6.39 -16.06 -5.99
N LEU A 35 -5.87 -17.04 -5.26
CA LEU A 35 -5.37 -16.86 -3.90
C LEU A 35 -4.17 -15.90 -3.86
N ASP A 36 -3.25 -16.00 -4.83
CA ASP A 36 -2.11 -15.09 -4.95
C ASP A 36 -2.57 -13.65 -5.23
N GLN A 37 -3.56 -13.46 -6.11
CA GLN A 37 -4.15 -12.15 -6.38
C GLN A 37 -4.85 -11.57 -5.14
N ASP A 38 -5.62 -12.39 -4.43
CA ASP A 38 -6.31 -11.96 -3.21
C ASP A 38 -5.30 -11.59 -2.10
N LEU A 39 -4.18 -12.32 -2.01
CA LEU A 39 -3.09 -12.03 -1.07
C LEU A 39 -2.39 -10.70 -1.42
N ALA A 40 -2.13 -10.46 -2.71
CA ALA A 40 -1.52 -9.21 -3.17
C ALA A 40 -2.42 -8.02 -2.84
N LEU A 41 -3.71 -8.11 -3.13
CA LEU A 41 -4.70 -7.09 -2.78
C LEU A 41 -4.78 -6.86 -1.26
N PHE A 42 -4.76 -7.92 -0.46
CA PHE A 42 -4.79 -7.81 0.99
C PHE A 42 -3.56 -7.04 1.52
N LYS A 43 -2.37 -7.35 1.01
CA LYS A 43 -1.14 -6.64 1.39
C LYS A 43 -1.19 -5.16 1.01
N GLN A 44 -1.73 -4.85 -0.18
CA GLN A 44 -1.90 -3.47 -0.62
C GLN A 44 -2.84 -2.70 0.32
N LEU A 45 -4.01 -3.27 0.65
CA LEU A 45 -4.95 -2.67 1.59
C LEU A 45 -4.36 -2.48 3.00
N GLU A 46 -3.56 -3.44 3.46
CA GLU A 46 -2.86 -3.34 4.74
C GLU A 46 -1.85 -2.18 4.73
N PHE A 47 -1.09 -2.04 3.63
CA PHE A 47 -0.16 -0.93 3.44
C PHE A 47 -0.88 0.42 3.42
N GLU A 48 -1.95 0.57 2.63
CA GLU A 48 -2.73 1.80 2.52
C GLU A 48 -3.31 2.23 3.87
N LYS A 49 -3.90 1.29 4.60
CA LYS A 49 -4.41 1.53 5.95
C LYS A 49 -3.32 1.92 6.95
N LYS A 50 -2.15 1.28 6.86
CA LYS A 50 -1.00 1.63 7.71
C LYS A 50 -0.47 3.01 7.37
N MET A 51 -0.42 3.38 6.09
CA MET A 51 -0.02 4.70 5.62
C MET A 51 -0.97 5.77 6.17
N GLU A 52 -2.27 5.62 5.97
CA GLU A 52 -3.27 6.55 6.49
C GLU A 52 -3.14 6.75 8.01
N SER A 53 -3.01 5.66 8.77
CA SER A 53 -2.83 5.73 10.23
C SER A 53 -1.52 6.41 10.62
N THR A 54 -0.45 6.24 9.84
CA THR A 54 0.86 6.86 10.11
C THR A 54 0.83 8.36 9.83
N LEU A 55 0.19 8.78 8.73
CA LEU A 55 -0.02 10.19 8.39
C LEU A 55 -0.87 10.89 9.47
N GLN A 56 -2.00 10.30 9.85
CA GLN A 56 -2.85 10.85 10.90
C GLN A 56 -2.10 11.05 12.22
N LYS A 57 -1.30 10.07 12.66
CA LYS A 57 -0.48 10.20 13.87
C LYS A 57 0.57 11.31 13.75
N ALA A 58 1.21 11.45 12.59
CA ALA A 58 2.20 12.51 12.36
C ALA A 58 1.56 13.90 12.47
N GLU A 59 0.38 14.10 11.88
CA GLU A 59 -0.38 15.35 11.97
C GLU A 59 -0.84 15.65 13.41
N GLU A 60 -1.35 14.65 14.12
CA GLU A 60 -1.75 14.78 15.52
C GLU A 60 -0.58 15.21 16.40
N LEU A 61 0.58 14.54 16.26
CA LEU A 61 1.80 14.89 16.99
C LEU A 61 2.31 16.30 16.65
N ALA A 62 2.30 16.70 15.39
CA ALA A 62 2.68 18.05 14.99
C ALA A 62 1.76 19.10 15.63
N LYS A 63 0.47 18.84 15.64
CA LYS A 63 -0.53 19.73 16.28
C LYS A 63 -0.33 19.82 17.79
N GLU A 64 -0.11 18.70 18.47
CA GLU A 64 0.14 18.66 19.91
C GLU A 64 1.44 19.36 20.27
N GLN A 65 2.49 19.19 19.44
CA GLN A 65 3.76 19.88 19.62
C GLN A 65 3.62 21.42 19.46
N LYS A 66 2.79 21.90 18.51
CA LYS A 66 2.43 23.31 18.38
C LYS A 66 1.64 23.82 19.57
N GLN A 67 0.67 23.05 20.04
CA GLN A 67 -0.12 23.43 21.23
C GLN A 67 0.79 23.56 22.46
N LEU A 68 1.72 22.63 22.66
CA LEU A 68 2.69 22.69 23.75
C LEU A 68 3.59 23.93 23.63
N ALA A 69 3.99 24.32 22.42
CA ALA A 69 4.75 25.53 22.19
C ALA A 69 3.99 26.78 22.60
N ASP A 70 2.72 26.87 22.24
CA ASP A 70 1.87 28.01 22.61
C ASP A 70 1.58 28.05 24.12
N GLU A 71 1.37 26.90 24.76
CA GLU A 71 1.28 26.78 26.21
C GLU A 71 2.57 27.23 26.89
N SER A 72 3.75 26.93 26.32
CA SER A 72 5.06 27.32 26.87
C SER A 72 5.25 28.83 26.93
N LEU A 73 4.60 29.58 26.05
CA LEU A 73 4.64 31.05 26.03
C LEU A 73 3.70 31.72 27.05
N GLN A 74 2.76 30.96 27.66
CA GLN A 74 1.84 31.51 28.64
C GLN A 74 2.51 31.73 30.00
N LYS A 75 2.19 32.85 30.66
CA LYS A 75 2.89 33.29 31.90
C LYS A 75 2.70 32.37 33.13
N ASN A 76 1.63 31.58 33.18
CA ASN A 76 1.24 30.81 34.36
C ASN A 76 1.34 29.28 34.19
N THR A 77 2.06 28.79 33.20
CA THR A 77 2.24 27.35 32.99
C THR A 77 3.36 26.78 33.89
N ASP A 78 3.12 25.59 34.44
CA ASP A 78 4.12 24.86 35.21
C ASP A 78 5.18 24.24 34.28
N SER A 79 6.45 24.64 34.44
CA SER A 79 7.54 24.09 33.63
C SER A 79 7.73 22.60 33.80
N LYS A 80 7.37 22.03 34.95
CA LYS A 80 7.45 20.60 35.21
C LYS A 80 6.41 19.84 34.39
N GLN A 81 5.20 20.34 34.37
CA GLN A 81 4.10 19.75 33.56
C GLN A 81 4.42 19.82 32.05
N GLN A 82 5.01 20.92 31.58
CA GLN A 82 5.45 21.05 30.18
C GLN A 82 6.57 20.09 29.84
N LEU A 83 7.50 19.86 30.77
CA LEU A 83 8.57 18.89 30.58
C LEU A 83 8.02 17.47 30.45
N GLU A 84 7.06 17.10 31.29
CA GLU A 84 6.39 15.79 31.21
C GLU A 84 5.69 15.62 29.86
N LYS A 85 4.90 16.61 29.41
CA LYS A 85 4.24 16.59 28.10
C LYS A 85 5.27 16.46 26.95
N GLN A 86 6.37 17.22 26.99
CA GLN A 86 7.41 17.13 25.98
C GLN A 86 8.05 15.75 25.91
N GLN A 87 8.26 15.10 27.07
CA GLN A 87 8.80 13.74 27.13
C GLN A 87 7.82 12.71 26.60
N ASP A 88 6.52 12.89 26.80
CA ASP A 88 5.49 12.02 26.26
C ASP A 88 5.39 12.16 24.74
N LEU A 89 5.32 13.38 24.19
CA LEU A 89 5.37 13.62 22.76
C LEU A 89 6.61 13.03 22.08
N LYS A 90 7.76 13.07 22.77
CA LYS A 90 8.99 12.44 22.27
C LYS A 90 8.87 10.91 22.17
N LYS A 91 8.25 10.25 23.16
CA LYS A 91 7.98 8.81 23.10
C LYS A 91 7.01 8.46 21.99
N GLU A 92 5.97 9.27 21.82
CA GLU A 92 4.99 9.11 20.74
C GLU A 92 5.63 9.29 19.36
N PHE A 93 6.56 10.24 19.23
CA PHE A 93 7.35 10.39 18.03
C PHE A 93 8.26 9.17 17.76
N GLU A 94 8.87 8.57 18.77
CA GLU A 94 9.64 7.33 18.63
C GLU A 94 8.74 6.18 18.13
N GLN A 95 7.51 6.06 18.66
CA GLN A 95 6.52 5.09 18.16
C GLN A 95 6.09 5.36 16.71
N LEU A 96 5.91 6.62 16.33
CA LEU A 96 5.65 7.00 14.95
C LEU A 96 6.80 6.56 14.02
N MET A 97 8.04 6.70 14.44
CA MET A 97 9.20 6.24 13.64
C MET A 97 9.26 4.72 13.51
N ASP A 98 8.81 3.99 14.53
CA ASP A 98 8.66 2.53 14.41
C ASP A 98 7.50 2.16 13.46
N ASP A 99 6.41 2.93 13.44
CA ASP A 99 5.33 2.79 12.46
C ASP A 99 5.82 3.07 11.02
N VAL A 100 6.64 4.11 10.81
CA VAL A 100 7.24 4.41 9.50
C VAL A 100 8.15 3.27 9.03
N LYS A 101 8.99 2.71 9.91
CA LYS A 101 9.82 1.54 9.56
C LYS A 101 8.98 0.32 9.22
N ALA A 102 7.90 0.07 9.97
CA ALA A 102 6.98 -1.02 9.68
C ALA A 102 6.28 -0.81 8.32
N LEU A 103 5.94 0.43 7.99
CA LEU A 103 5.39 0.81 6.70
C LEU A 103 6.38 0.54 5.55
N GLU A 104 7.67 0.93 5.72
CA GLU A 104 8.73 0.63 4.74
C GLU A 104 8.91 -0.88 4.52
N GLN A 105 8.86 -1.67 5.60
CA GLN A 105 8.96 -3.13 5.51
C GLN A 105 7.75 -3.73 4.78
N LEU A 106 6.55 -3.27 5.08
CA LEU A 106 5.33 -3.73 4.43
C LEU A 106 5.35 -3.36 2.94
N ASN A 107 5.80 -2.16 2.59
CA ASN A 107 5.98 -1.71 1.22
C ASN A 107 6.87 -2.66 0.39
N GLN A 108 7.95 -3.17 0.99
CA GLN A 108 8.85 -4.13 0.33
C GLN A 108 8.21 -5.49 0.04
N THR A 109 7.07 -5.80 0.66
CA THR A 109 6.33 -7.05 0.43
C THR A 109 5.27 -6.94 -0.66
N LEU A 110 5.02 -5.74 -1.17
CA LEU A 110 4.09 -5.50 -2.28
C LEU A 110 4.69 -5.99 -3.60
N GLU A 111 3.85 -6.40 -4.53
CA GLU A 111 4.27 -6.74 -5.89
C GLU A 111 4.85 -5.52 -6.62
N GLU A 112 4.21 -4.37 -6.42
CA GLU A 112 4.65 -3.06 -6.92
C GLU A 112 4.85 -2.10 -5.73
N PRO A 113 6.08 -2.01 -5.18
CA PRO A 113 6.35 -1.14 -4.04
C PRO A 113 6.22 0.34 -4.40
N TYR A 114 5.59 1.12 -3.53
CA TYR A 114 5.53 2.57 -3.64
C TYR A 114 6.90 3.22 -3.47
N LYS A 115 7.16 4.32 -4.18
CA LYS A 115 8.40 5.11 -4.03
C LYS A 115 8.27 6.07 -2.86
N LEU A 116 8.51 5.58 -1.66
CA LEU A 116 8.48 6.41 -0.46
C LEU A 116 9.71 7.33 -0.38
N PRO A 117 9.55 8.55 0.16
CA PRO A 117 10.68 9.46 0.38
C PRO A 117 11.59 8.96 1.51
N ASP A 118 12.87 9.31 1.47
CA ASP A 118 13.78 9.09 2.60
C ASP A 118 13.56 10.15 3.67
N THR A 119 12.93 9.75 4.78
CA THR A 119 12.58 10.64 5.89
C THR A 119 13.66 10.79 6.96
N LYS A 120 14.81 10.11 6.82
CA LYS A 120 15.86 10.03 7.87
C LYS A 120 16.41 11.38 8.31
N GLU A 121 16.61 12.30 7.36
CA GLU A 121 17.11 13.65 7.68
C GLU A 121 16.07 14.43 8.50
N LEU A 122 14.79 14.35 8.13
CA LEU A 122 13.70 14.97 8.89
C LEU A 122 13.52 14.31 10.26
N GLU A 123 13.55 12.98 10.33
CA GLU A 123 13.53 12.25 11.61
C GLU A 123 14.61 12.76 12.57
N GLN A 124 15.86 12.85 12.10
CA GLN A 124 16.96 13.31 12.93
C GLN A 124 16.80 14.78 13.34
N ALA A 125 16.32 15.62 12.42
CA ALA A 125 16.09 17.03 12.69
C ALA A 125 14.97 17.23 13.73
N ILE A 126 13.86 16.47 13.63
CA ILE A 126 12.77 16.49 14.61
C ILE A 126 13.28 16.04 15.98
N LYS A 127 13.98 14.92 16.07
CA LYS A 127 14.58 14.43 17.31
C LYS A 127 15.50 15.46 17.98
N ASN A 128 16.33 16.12 17.18
CA ASN A 128 17.22 17.16 17.68
C ASN A 128 16.44 18.35 18.27
N LYS A 129 15.36 18.79 17.58
CA LYS A 129 14.53 19.91 18.04
C LYS A 129 13.72 19.55 19.29
N MET A 130 13.18 18.33 19.38
CA MET A 130 12.51 17.85 20.59
C MET A 130 13.47 17.76 21.79
N ASN A 131 14.71 17.29 21.57
CA ASN A 131 15.74 17.25 22.62
C ASN A 131 16.16 18.65 23.06
N GLU A 132 16.28 19.59 22.12
CA GLU A 132 16.57 20.99 22.41
C GLU A 132 15.45 21.62 23.25
N ALA A 133 14.18 21.40 22.85
CA ALA A 133 13.01 21.87 23.59
C ALA A 133 13.01 21.34 25.02
N GLU A 134 13.25 20.04 25.23
CA GLU A 134 13.35 19.41 26.54
C GLU A 134 14.45 20.04 27.37
N SER A 135 15.65 20.22 26.82
CA SER A 135 16.80 20.87 27.49
C SER A 135 16.49 22.32 27.91
N GLN A 136 15.77 23.08 27.08
CA GLN A 136 15.38 24.45 27.40
C GLN A 136 14.31 24.50 28.50
N LEU A 137 13.37 23.55 28.53
CA LEU A 137 12.41 23.42 29.64
C LEU A 137 13.09 23.11 30.97
N GLN A 138 14.09 22.20 30.98
CA GLN A 138 14.90 21.90 32.17
C GLN A 138 15.62 23.12 32.71
N LYS A 139 16.06 24.03 31.82
CA LYS A 139 16.69 25.31 32.18
C LYS A 139 15.67 26.42 32.47
N ASN A 140 14.36 26.10 32.49
CA ASN A 140 13.25 27.05 32.65
C ASN A 140 13.22 28.16 31.60
N ASN A 141 13.78 27.88 30.40
CA ASN A 141 13.82 28.81 29.26
C ASN A 141 12.67 28.54 28.29
N LYS A 142 11.45 28.90 28.70
CA LYS A 142 10.21 28.59 28.00
C LYS A 142 10.15 29.15 26.58
N SER A 143 10.66 30.37 26.36
CA SER A 143 10.63 31.00 25.04
C SER A 143 11.44 30.18 24.02
N LYS A 144 12.70 29.82 24.37
CA LYS A 144 13.53 29.01 23.47
C LYS A 144 13.00 27.59 23.30
N SER A 145 12.35 27.04 24.35
CA SER A 145 11.68 25.77 24.22
C SER A 145 10.54 25.82 23.22
N ALA A 146 9.70 26.88 23.30
CA ALA A 146 8.61 27.09 22.37
C ALA A 146 9.08 27.25 20.91
N ASP A 147 10.20 27.93 20.68
CA ASP A 147 10.80 28.04 19.36
C ASP A 147 11.22 26.67 18.82
N SER A 148 11.94 25.87 19.62
CA SER A 148 12.34 24.51 19.24
C SER A 148 11.15 23.56 19.06
N GLN A 149 10.09 23.72 19.86
CA GLN A 149 8.84 22.97 19.74
C GLN A 149 8.12 23.28 18.42
N LYS A 150 8.06 24.56 18.02
CA LYS A 150 7.47 24.96 16.72
C LYS A 150 8.28 24.40 15.55
N GLU A 151 9.60 24.51 15.59
CA GLU A 151 10.46 23.95 14.56
C GLU A 151 10.32 22.42 14.46
N ALA A 152 10.17 21.71 15.59
CA ALA A 152 9.89 20.27 15.57
C ALA A 152 8.55 19.95 14.90
N ALA A 153 7.50 20.69 15.22
CA ALA A 153 6.18 20.54 14.63
C ALA A 153 6.17 20.81 13.12
N GLU A 154 6.83 21.90 12.68
CA GLU A 154 6.94 22.23 11.25
C GLU A 154 7.65 21.12 10.47
N LYS A 155 8.68 20.52 11.05
CA LYS A 155 9.39 19.39 10.41
C LYS A 155 8.57 18.09 10.41
N MET A 156 7.71 17.87 11.39
CA MET A 156 6.76 16.75 11.39
C MET A 156 5.71 16.94 10.29
N GLU A 157 5.18 18.15 10.12
CA GLU A 157 4.28 18.49 9.02
C GLU A 157 4.96 18.27 7.66
N GLU A 158 6.19 18.77 7.50
CA GLU A 158 7.00 18.57 6.28
C GLU A 158 7.18 17.07 5.97
N MET A 159 7.46 16.25 6.97
CA MET A 159 7.60 14.80 6.83
C MET A 159 6.27 14.14 6.41
N SER A 160 5.16 14.53 7.02
CA SER A 160 3.82 14.05 6.68
C SER A 160 3.46 14.42 5.23
N GLU A 161 3.64 15.67 4.85
CA GLU A 161 3.38 16.17 3.49
C GLU A 161 4.22 15.45 2.42
N GLN A 162 5.48 15.14 2.71
CA GLN A 162 6.35 14.40 1.79
C GLN A 162 5.87 12.95 1.61
N LEU A 163 5.49 12.27 2.69
CA LEU A 163 4.94 10.92 2.65
C LEU A 163 3.61 10.89 1.89
N GLU A 164 2.68 11.80 2.22
CA GLU A 164 1.37 11.90 1.57
C GLU A 164 1.50 12.19 0.07
N SER A 165 2.25 13.22 -0.30
CA SER A 165 2.45 13.60 -1.70
C SER A 165 3.10 12.50 -2.54
N SER A 166 4.03 11.73 -1.98
CA SER A 166 4.62 10.58 -2.66
C SER A 166 3.59 9.47 -2.88
N PHE A 167 2.79 9.19 -1.86
CA PHE A 167 1.77 8.17 -1.90
C PHE A 167 0.66 8.50 -2.90
N GLU A 168 0.14 9.73 -2.88
CA GLU A 168 -0.89 10.20 -3.82
C GLU A 168 -0.42 10.16 -5.28
N LYS A 169 0.83 10.59 -5.54
CA LYS A 169 1.39 10.56 -6.90
C LYS A 169 1.50 9.15 -7.46
N GLU A 170 1.94 8.19 -6.67
CA GLU A 170 2.02 6.80 -7.10
C GLU A 170 0.62 6.20 -7.31
N GLN A 171 -0.34 6.50 -6.43
CA GLN A 171 -1.73 6.07 -6.64
C GLN A 171 -2.31 6.61 -7.94
N GLU A 172 -2.08 7.89 -8.25
CA GLU A 172 -2.56 8.50 -9.49
C GLU A 172 -1.89 7.88 -10.73
N GLN A 173 -0.58 7.58 -10.67
CA GLN A 173 0.14 6.91 -11.75
C GLN A 173 -0.39 5.50 -11.99
N ASN A 174 -0.55 4.70 -10.94
CA ASN A 174 -1.09 3.34 -11.04
C ASN A 174 -2.50 3.35 -11.63
N LEU A 175 -3.36 4.27 -11.20
CA LEU A 175 -4.70 4.42 -11.77
C LEU A 175 -4.67 4.78 -13.26
N GLN A 176 -3.75 5.62 -13.71
CA GLN A 176 -3.60 5.97 -15.13
C GLN A 176 -3.10 4.79 -15.96
N GLU A 177 -2.17 3.98 -15.43
CA GLU A 177 -1.68 2.76 -16.09
C GLU A 177 -2.80 1.72 -16.20
N ASP A 178 -3.59 1.52 -15.17
CA ASP A 178 -4.76 0.64 -15.19
C ASP A 178 -5.79 1.06 -16.23
N ILE A 179 -6.09 2.35 -16.33
CA ILE A 179 -7.01 2.89 -17.35
C ILE A 179 -6.46 2.64 -18.77
N GLN A 180 -5.18 2.80 -19.00
CA GLN A 180 -4.55 2.53 -20.30
C GLN A 180 -4.59 1.03 -20.62
N THR A 181 -4.32 0.17 -19.68
CA THR A 181 -4.40 -1.29 -19.82
C THR A 181 -5.81 -1.74 -20.15
N ILE A 182 -6.82 -1.22 -19.45
CA ILE A 182 -8.23 -1.52 -19.71
C ILE A 182 -8.60 -1.07 -21.15
N ARG A 183 -8.16 0.09 -21.60
CA ARG A 183 -8.39 0.57 -22.97
C ARG A 183 -7.78 -0.38 -24.01
N GLN A 184 -6.54 -0.83 -23.80
CA GLN A 184 -5.89 -1.79 -24.69
C GLN A 184 -6.62 -3.13 -24.74
N ILE A 185 -7.11 -3.63 -23.61
CA ILE A 185 -7.92 -4.85 -23.54
C ILE A 185 -9.21 -4.68 -24.32
N LEU A 186 -9.91 -3.55 -24.14
CA LEU A 186 -11.14 -3.25 -24.88
C LEU A 186 -10.90 -3.19 -26.41
N ASP A 187 -9.85 -2.51 -26.85
CA ASP A 187 -9.49 -2.45 -28.26
C ASP A 187 -9.16 -3.84 -28.84
N ASN A 188 -8.48 -4.68 -28.08
CA ASN A 188 -8.20 -6.05 -28.47
C ASN A 188 -9.48 -6.91 -28.57
N ILE A 189 -10.39 -6.78 -27.61
CA ILE A 189 -11.68 -7.49 -27.63
C ILE A 189 -12.50 -7.07 -28.85
N ILE A 190 -12.58 -5.78 -29.14
CA ILE A 190 -13.29 -5.24 -30.32
C ILE A 190 -12.66 -5.81 -31.60
N ARG A 191 -11.33 -5.82 -31.72
CA ARG A 191 -10.65 -6.38 -32.87
C ARG A 191 -10.91 -7.88 -33.06
N ILE A 192 -10.88 -8.66 -31.97
CA ILE A 192 -11.19 -10.09 -31.99
C ILE A 192 -12.65 -10.31 -32.42
N SER A 193 -13.60 -9.50 -31.91
CA SER A 193 -15.00 -9.57 -32.29
C SER A 193 -15.20 -9.36 -33.80
N PHE A 194 -14.55 -8.34 -34.39
CA PHE A 194 -14.59 -8.14 -35.86
C PHE A 194 -13.94 -9.29 -36.64
N GLN A 195 -12.85 -9.86 -36.16
CA GLN A 195 -12.21 -11.03 -36.79
C GLN A 195 -13.13 -12.27 -36.72
N GLN A 196 -13.82 -12.48 -35.62
CA GLN A 196 -14.81 -13.56 -35.48
C GLN A 196 -15.98 -13.36 -36.41
N GLU A 197 -16.51 -12.14 -36.54
CA GLU A 197 -17.60 -11.83 -37.47
C GLU A 197 -17.18 -12.04 -38.93
N ASP A 198 -15.98 -11.61 -39.34
CA ASP A 198 -15.45 -11.87 -40.68
C ASP A 198 -15.31 -13.38 -40.95
N LEU A 199 -14.77 -14.13 -39.98
CA LEU A 199 -14.65 -15.57 -40.08
C LEU A 199 -16.02 -16.27 -40.22
N MET A 200 -17.02 -15.87 -39.44
CA MET A 200 -18.39 -16.38 -39.56
C MET A 200 -19.00 -16.06 -40.92
N ASN A 201 -18.79 -14.85 -41.42
CA ASN A 201 -19.28 -14.42 -42.75
C ASN A 201 -18.59 -15.21 -43.89
N ARG A 202 -17.34 -15.55 -43.76
CA ARG A 202 -16.58 -16.39 -44.72
C ARG A 202 -17.06 -17.84 -44.67
N LEU A 203 -17.28 -18.41 -43.48
CA LEU A 203 -17.80 -19.76 -43.32
C LEU A 203 -19.24 -19.90 -43.88
N SER A 204 -20.10 -18.93 -43.65
CA SER A 204 -21.45 -18.93 -44.17
C SER A 204 -21.50 -18.87 -45.72
N LYS A 205 -20.54 -18.21 -46.36
CA LYS A 205 -20.41 -18.16 -47.83
C LYS A 205 -19.82 -19.44 -48.42
N THR A 206 -18.97 -20.14 -47.68
CA THR A 206 -18.40 -21.42 -48.15
C THR A 206 -19.35 -22.60 -47.92
N GLY A 207 -20.23 -22.56 -46.89
CA GLY A 207 -21.23 -23.60 -46.61
C GLY A 207 -22.45 -23.60 -47.56
N THR A 208 -22.56 -22.63 -48.46
CA THR A 208 -23.65 -22.56 -49.45
C THR A 208 -23.24 -23.08 -50.85
N GLN A 209 -22.07 -23.69 -51.00
CA GLN A 209 -21.60 -24.31 -52.24
C GLN A 209 -21.38 -25.82 -52.05
N ASP A 210 -22.44 -26.55 -51.67
CA ASP A 210 -22.49 -28.00 -51.86
C ASP A 210 -23.69 -28.33 -52.75
N PRO A 211 -23.50 -28.97 -53.90
CA PRO A 211 -24.55 -29.20 -54.90
C PRO A 211 -25.53 -30.31 -54.51
#